data_8ef2dc318e90ca27cf65a71dea85fd25
#
_entry.id   8ef2dc318e90ca27cf65a71dea85fd25
#
_cell.length_a   1.000
_cell.length_b   1.000
_cell.length_c   1.000
_cell.angle_alpha   90.00
_cell.angle_beta   90.00
_cell.angle_gamma   90.00
#
_symmetry.space_group_name_H-M   'P 1'
#
loop_
_entity.id
_entity.type
_entity.pdbx_description
1 polymer ?
#
loop_
_entity_poly.entity_id
_entity_poly.type
_entity_poly.pdbx_seq_one_letter_code
_entity_poly.pdbx_strand_id
1 'polypeptide(L)'
;LYGDCEFTLRDTPGHVDFSAETERTLSVLDYALLVVSGSEGIQPHTETLFKLLCRYSVPTFVFINKMDIAHLSRQELMGGLKKMGDCFIDFSAGVPKEEFYDGLAMCSEDMMEQYLDTGTVPADAIRQSIRQRQVFPCFFGSALKLEGIKELLAGLEEYTAEPPRGDEFGARVFKIFDDPQGARLTHMKITSGCLKVKDVLHGSGWAEKADQIRIYSGAKYQTVDQAPAGMVCAVTGLTAAHPGDGLGVEAGAPSPVLEPVLAYRAVLPEGVDAHKALSALRKLEDADPALHVTWNEGLQEIRVQLMGEVQLEIVQSLLKERFGLDIGFDQGGILYKETITSTVEGVG
;
A
#
# COMPACT_ATOMS: atom_id res chain seq x y z
N LEU A 1 -2.19 -10.77 17.92
CA LEU A 1 -3.48 -10.75 18.60
C LEU A 1 -3.50 -9.62 19.62
N TYR A 2 -4.60 -8.88 19.68
CA TYR A 2 -4.90 -7.90 20.72
C TYR A 2 -6.38 -7.99 21.04
N GLY A 3 -6.72 -8.25 22.32
CA GLY A 3 -8.10 -8.58 22.68
C GLY A 3 -8.64 -9.76 21.87
N ASP A 4 -9.81 -9.57 21.29
CA ASP A 4 -10.47 -10.56 20.43
C ASP A 4 -10.12 -10.39 18.93
N CYS A 5 -9.24 -9.44 18.58
CA CYS A 5 -8.88 -9.14 17.20
C CYS A 5 -7.54 -9.75 16.80
N GLU A 6 -7.48 -10.31 15.60
CA GLU A 6 -6.25 -10.69 14.92
C GLU A 6 -5.90 -9.65 13.86
N PHE A 7 -4.73 -9.01 14.00
CA PHE A 7 -4.24 -8.03 13.05
C PHE A 7 -3.09 -8.59 12.22
N THR A 8 -3.22 -8.54 10.90
CA THR A 8 -2.10 -8.77 9.98
C THR A 8 -1.51 -7.43 9.58
N LEU A 9 -0.29 -7.14 10.05
CA LEU A 9 0.40 -5.89 9.74
C LEU A 9 1.16 -6.01 8.41
N ARG A 10 1.00 -5.01 7.57
CA ARG A 10 1.79 -4.78 6.37
C ARG A 10 2.56 -3.49 6.54
N ASP A 11 3.87 -3.61 6.68
CA ASP A 11 4.76 -2.46 6.65
C ASP A 11 5.02 -2.07 5.20
N THR A 12 4.89 -0.77 4.91
CA THR A 12 5.15 -0.20 3.58
C THR A 12 6.36 0.72 3.65
N PRO A 13 7.19 0.74 2.60
CA PRO A 13 8.31 1.68 2.57
C PRO A 13 7.83 3.12 2.75
N GLY A 14 8.48 3.87 3.65
CA GLY A 14 8.14 5.26 3.93
C GLY A 14 8.82 6.28 3.01
N HIS A 15 9.80 5.87 2.20
CA HIS A 15 10.54 6.76 1.30
C HIS A 15 9.78 7.03 0.01
N VAL A 16 9.84 8.26 -0.49
CA VAL A 16 9.12 8.72 -1.69
C VAL A 16 9.41 7.85 -2.92
N ASP A 17 10.64 7.35 -3.07
CA ASP A 17 11.06 6.51 -4.21
C ASP A 17 10.32 5.17 -4.28
N PHE A 18 9.67 4.74 -3.19
CA PHE A 18 8.89 3.50 -3.12
C PHE A 18 7.38 3.75 -3.12
N SER A 19 6.95 4.95 -3.43
CA SER A 19 5.52 5.32 -3.41
C SER A 19 4.68 4.45 -4.35
N ALA A 20 5.22 3.99 -5.47
CA ALA A 20 4.53 3.07 -6.38
C ALA A 20 4.31 1.67 -5.75
N GLU A 21 5.26 1.15 -4.96
CA GLU A 21 5.10 -0.10 -4.21
C GLU A 21 4.07 0.08 -3.09
N THR A 22 4.14 1.21 -2.38
CA THR A 22 3.15 1.58 -1.37
C THR A 22 1.76 1.63 -1.98
N GLU A 23 1.58 2.32 -3.10
CA GLU A 23 0.29 2.45 -3.79
C GLU A 23 -0.32 1.08 -4.15
N ARG A 24 0.47 0.15 -4.68
CA ARG A 24 -0.01 -1.21 -4.98
C ARG A 24 -0.52 -1.93 -3.73
N THR A 25 0.15 -1.72 -2.59
CA THR A 25 -0.25 -2.32 -1.31
C THR A 25 -1.57 -1.77 -0.80
N LEU A 26 -1.90 -0.49 -1.08
CA LEU A 26 -3.16 0.12 -0.63
C LEU A 26 -4.39 -0.65 -1.13
N SER A 27 -4.31 -1.26 -2.31
CA SER A 27 -5.42 -1.99 -2.92
C SER A 27 -5.87 -3.23 -2.14
N VAL A 28 -5.08 -3.69 -1.16
CA VAL A 28 -5.33 -4.92 -0.38
C VAL A 28 -5.49 -4.66 1.11
N LEU A 29 -5.46 -3.41 1.56
CA LEU A 29 -5.66 -3.06 2.96
C LEU A 29 -7.14 -3.03 3.32
N ASP A 30 -7.48 -3.51 4.53
CA ASP A 30 -8.80 -3.30 5.14
C ASP A 30 -8.84 -1.94 5.83
N TYR A 31 -7.73 -1.58 6.49
CA TYR A 31 -7.50 -0.32 7.18
C TYR A 31 -6.05 0.12 6.99
N ALA A 32 -5.81 1.40 7.05
CA ALA A 32 -4.47 1.97 7.07
C ALA A 32 -4.20 2.66 8.41
N LEU A 33 -2.96 2.56 8.87
CA LEU A 33 -2.43 3.39 9.94
C LEU A 33 -1.41 4.36 9.35
N LEU A 34 -1.81 5.61 9.16
CA LEU A 34 -0.94 6.67 8.69
C LEU A 34 -0.12 7.21 9.87
N VAL A 35 1.19 6.95 9.85
CA VAL A 35 2.10 7.40 10.89
C VAL A 35 2.73 8.74 10.50
N VAL A 36 2.54 9.74 11.36
CA VAL A 36 3.04 11.11 11.16
C VAL A 36 4.04 11.44 12.25
N SER A 37 5.15 12.10 11.90
CA SER A 37 6.14 12.57 12.88
C SER A 37 5.66 13.85 13.57
N GLY A 38 5.44 13.80 14.88
CA GLY A 38 5.06 14.98 15.67
C GLY A 38 6.19 16.04 15.72
N SER A 39 7.45 15.63 15.55
CA SER A 39 8.58 16.58 15.50
C SER A 39 8.70 17.34 14.18
N GLU A 40 8.19 16.77 13.07
CA GLU A 40 8.29 17.35 11.73
C GLU A 40 6.97 17.94 11.24
N GLY A 41 5.86 17.52 11.87
CA GLY A 41 4.52 17.89 11.45
C GLY A 41 4.08 17.21 10.14
N ILE A 42 3.09 17.81 9.48
CA ILE A 42 2.55 17.29 8.23
C ILE A 42 3.50 17.62 7.09
N GLN A 43 4.03 16.57 6.46
CA GLN A 43 4.93 16.66 5.32
C GLN A 43 4.17 16.53 3.99
N PRO A 44 4.68 17.06 2.87
CA PRO A 44 4.05 16.90 1.55
C PRO A 44 3.80 15.43 1.16
N HIS A 45 4.69 14.53 1.56
CA HIS A 45 4.51 13.11 1.33
C HIS A 45 3.33 12.52 2.13
N THR A 46 3.10 13.00 3.35
CA THR A 46 1.91 12.64 4.16
C THR A 46 0.62 12.99 3.43
N GLU A 47 0.56 14.19 2.84
CA GLU A 47 -0.60 14.62 2.04
C GLU A 47 -0.80 13.73 0.80
N THR A 48 0.29 13.36 0.13
CA THR A 48 0.25 12.45 -1.03
C THR A 48 -0.30 11.08 -0.63
N LEU A 49 0.22 10.49 0.45
CA LEU A 49 -0.26 9.20 0.96
C LEU A 49 -1.74 9.28 1.37
N PHE A 50 -2.16 10.36 2.04
CA PHE A 50 -3.56 10.53 2.43
C PHE A 50 -4.48 10.63 1.20
N LYS A 51 -4.09 11.36 0.16
CA LYS A 51 -4.84 11.43 -1.12
C LYS A 51 -4.97 10.06 -1.79
N LEU A 52 -3.90 9.25 -1.75
CA LEU A 52 -3.94 7.87 -2.25
C LEU A 52 -4.89 7.01 -1.41
N LEU A 53 -4.82 7.07 -0.08
CA LEU A 53 -5.73 6.36 0.81
C LEU A 53 -7.20 6.71 0.52
N CYS A 54 -7.49 7.99 0.29
CA CYS A 54 -8.82 8.43 -0.13
C CYS A 54 -9.23 7.85 -1.49
N ARG A 55 -8.32 7.87 -2.48
CA ARG A 55 -8.56 7.33 -3.83
C ARG A 55 -8.86 5.83 -3.80
N TYR A 56 -8.10 5.08 -3.02
CA TYR A 56 -8.29 3.61 -2.87
C TYR A 56 -9.39 3.27 -1.87
N SER A 57 -10.05 4.26 -1.33
CA SER A 57 -11.16 4.09 -0.39
C SER A 57 -10.78 3.30 0.86
N VAL A 58 -9.55 3.46 1.34
CA VAL A 58 -9.04 2.77 2.54
C VAL A 58 -9.40 3.56 3.80
N PRO A 59 -10.17 2.98 4.76
CA PRO A 59 -10.40 3.58 6.06
C PRO A 59 -9.08 3.80 6.79
N THR A 60 -8.88 4.99 7.37
CA THR A 60 -7.55 5.39 7.84
C THR A 60 -7.59 5.89 9.28
N PHE A 61 -6.73 5.32 10.10
CA PHE A 61 -6.35 5.80 11.42
C PHE A 61 -5.05 6.59 11.29
N VAL A 62 -4.83 7.58 12.16
CA VAL A 62 -3.61 8.40 12.19
C VAL A 62 -2.93 8.22 13.52
N PHE A 63 -1.62 7.97 13.53
CA PHE A 63 -0.81 7.96 14.73
C PHE A 63 0.29 9.01 14.63
N ILE A 64 0.18 10.03 15.47
CA ILE A 64 1.18 11.09 15.58
C ILE A 64 2.26 10.61 16.55
N ASN A 65 3.36 10.15 15.98
CA ASN A 65 4.49 9.54 16.67
C ASN A 65 5.55 10.57 17.08
N LYS A 66 6.49 10.18 17.93
CA LYS A 66 7.61 11.00 18.42
C LYS A 66 7.16 12.24 19.22
N MET A 67 6.04 12.12 19.94
CA MET A 67 5.53 13.22 20.77
C MET A 67 6.46 13.58 21.94
N ASP A 68 7.35 12.69 22.33
CA ASP A 68 8.37 12.89 23.35
C ASP A 68 9.47 13.90 22.96
N ILE A 69 9.64 14.15 21.67
CA ILE A 69 10.59 15.13 21.12
C ILE A 69 9.90 16.17 20.22
N ALA A 70 8.56 16.18 20.19
CA ALA A 70 7.81 17.13 19.39
C ALA A 70 7.92 18.55 19.96
N HIS A 71 8.12 19.53 19.07
CA HIS A 71 8.09 20.95 19.39
C HIS A 71 6.72 21.57 19.14
N LEU A 72 5.90 20.91 18.31
CA LEU A 72 4.53 21.33 17.99
C LEU A 72 3.56 20.78 19.04
N SER A 73 2.60 21.59 19.42
CA SER A 73 1.51 21.19 20.30
C SER A 73 0.52 20.27 19.55
N ARG A 74 -0.30 19.51 20.32
CA ARG A 74 -1.39 18.71 19.75
C ARG A 74 -2.34 19.54 18.88
N GLN A 75 -2.66 20.76 19.31
CA GLN A 75 -3.55 21.66 18.58
C GLN A 75 -2.96 22.09 17.23
N GLU A 76 -1.67 22.39 17.17
CA GLU A 76 -0.98 22.74 15.92
C GLU A 76 -0.93 21.55 14.96
N LEU A 77 -0.65 20.34 15.47
CA LEU A 77 -0.64 19.12 14.69
C LEU A 77 -2.04 18.77 14.15
N MET A 78 -3.08 18.87 14.99
CA MET A 78 -4.48 18.71 14.56
C MET A 78 -4.88 19.78 13.53
N GLY A 79 -4.44 21.02 13.72
CA GLY A 79 -4.64 22.11 12.74
C GLY A 79 -3.97 21.82 11.40
N GLY A 80 -2.82 21.16 11.41
CA GLY A 80 -2.13 20.66 10.21
C GLY A 80 -2.93 19.57 9.48
N LEU A 81 -3.43 18.58 10.23
CA LEU A 81 -4.27 17.50 9.68
C LEU A 81 -5.57 18.04 9.09
N LYS A 82 -6.23 18.99 9.76
CA LYS A 82 -7.48 19.62 9.29
C LYS A 82 -7.32 20.37 7.96
N LYS A 83 -6.10 20.73 7.54
CA LYS A 83 -5.88 21.27 6.18
C LYS A 83 -6.01 20.21 5.08
N MET A 84 -5.88 18.92 5.43
CA MET A 84 -6.08 17.81 4.50
C MET A 84 -7.54 17.34 4.44
N GLY A 85 -8.34 17.62 5.48
CA GLY A 85 -9.75 17.27 5.60
C GLY A 85 -10.30 17.63 6.99
N ASP A 86 -11.57 17.91 7.09
CA ASP A 86 -12.16 18.47 8.32
C ASP A 86 -12.38 17.43 9.44
N CYS A 87 -12.50 16.16 9.11
CA CYS A 87 -12.96 15.11 10.04
C CYS A 87 -11.80 14.28 10.65
N PHE A 88 -10.66 14.90 10.90
CA PHE A 88 -9.65 14.36 11.80
C PHE A 88 -10.03 14.64 13.24
N ILE A 89 -10.28 13.61 14.02
CA ILE A 89 -10.77 13.71 15.42
C ILE A 89 -9.75 13.07 16.35
N ASP A 90 -9.46 13.74 17.47
CA ASP A 90 -8.55 13.21 18.51
C ASP A 90 -9.27 12.16 19.37
N PHE A 91 -8.83 10.91 19.26
CA PHE A 91 -9.33 9.74 20.02
C PHE A 91 -8.45 9.41 21.22
N SER A 92 -7.46 10.25 21.54
CA SER A 92 -6.57 9.99 22.67
C SER A 92 -7.31 10.14 24.00
N ALA A 93 -6.82 9.42 25.00
CA ALA A 93 -7.33 9.58 26.36
C ALA A 93 -7.13 11.01 26.86
N GLY A 94 -8.15 11.53 27.57
CA GLY A 94 -8.13 12.84 28.19
C GLY A 94 -8.79 13.96 27.39
N VAL A 95 -9.26 13.69 26.17
CA VAL A 95 -10.11 14.62 25.43
C VAL A 95 -11.46 14.73 26.16
N PRO A 96 -11.97 15.94 26.44
CA PRO A 96 -13.30 16.10 27.05
C PRO A 96 -14.40 15.44 26.21
N LYS A 97 -15.32 14.72 26.83
CA LYS A 97 -16.37 13.99 26.10
C LYS A 97 -17.23 14.89 25.21
N GLU A 98 -17.54 16.10 25.68
CA GLU A 98 -18.29 17.07 24.90
C GLU A 98 -17.53 17.48 23.63
N GLU A 99 -16.26 17.83 23.74
CA GLU A 99 -15.40 18.19 22.59
C GLU A 99 -15.27 17.01 21.61
N PHE A 100 -15.15 15.79 22.12
CA PHE A 100 -15.08 14.59 21.31
C PHE A 100 -16.37 14.33 20.50
N TYR A 101 -17.53 14.39 21.15
CA TYR A 101 -18.81 14.16 20.49
C TYR A 101 -19.22 15.32 19.59
N ASP A 102 -18.93 16.56 19.97
CA ASP A 102 -19.11 17.74 19.10
C ASP A 102 -18.31 17.59 17.80
N GLY A 103 -17.04 17.17 17.92
CA GLY A 103 -16.20 16.91 16.76
C GLY A 103 -16.74 15.82 15.84
N LEU A 104 -17.22 14.71 16.41
CA LEU A 104 -17.83 13.61 15.65
C LEU A 104 -19.13 14.04 14.97
N ALA A 105 -19.98 14.76 15.68
CA ALA A 105 -21.27 15.25 15.15
C ALA A 105 -21.10 16.13 13.92
N MET A 106 -20.03 16.92 13.86
CA MET A 106 -19.72 17.77 12.70
C MET A 106 -19.28 16.99 11.45
N CYS A 107 -18.98 15.69 11.58
CA CYS A 107 -18.48 14.88 10.46
C CYS A 107 -19.59 14.20 9.64
N SER A 108 -20.80 14.05 10.18
CA SER A 108 -21.91 13.37 9.50
C SER A 108 -23.25 13.84 10.04
N GLU A 109 -24.23 14.01 9.16
CA GLU A 109 -25.61 14.36 9.54
C GLU A 109 -26.22 13.31 10.47
N ASP A 110 -26.01 12.03 10.20
CA ASP A 110 -26.50 10.93 11.03
C ASP A 110 -25.92 10.98 12.46
N MET A 111 -24.63 11.28 12.60
CA MET A 111 -24.00 11.43 13.91
C MET A 111 -24.47 12.69 14.65
N MET A 112 -24.72 13.79 13.92
CA MET A 112 -25.27 15.00 14.48
C MET A 112 -26.67 14.75 15.06
N GLU A 113 -27.55 14.08 14.30
CA GLU A 113 -28.91 13.74 14.77
C GLU A 113 -28.85 12.87 16.05
N GLN A 114 -28.04 11.83 16.04
CA GLN A 114 -27.88 10.97 17.22
C GLN A 114 -27.34 11.71 18.45
N TYR A 115 -26.37 12.60 18.24
CA TYR A 115 -25.80 13.40 19.31
C TYR A 115 -26.81 14.40 19.89
N LEU A 116 -27.62 15.06 19.05
CA LEU A 116 -28.66 15.95 19.49
C LEU A 116 -29.76 15.23 20.30
N ASP A 117 -30.09 14.00 19.93
CA ASP A 117 -31.12 13.20 20.59
C ASP A 117 -30.67 12.61 21.92
N THR A 118 -29.41 12.12 22.00
CA THR A 118 -28.95 11.30 23.14
C THR A 118 -27.78 11.91 23.91
N GLY A 119 -27.16 12.98 23.41
CA GLY A 119 -25.93 13.56 23.97
C GLY A 119 -24.67 12.73 23.76
N THR A 120 -24.76 11.66 22.96
CA THR A 120 -23.64 10.77 22.66
C THR A 120 -23.74 10.21 21.23
N VAL A 121 -22.61 9.74 20.68
CA VAL A 121 -22.59 9.00 19.42
C VAL A 121 -22.26 7.54 19.72
N PRO A 122 -23.09 6.57 19.31
CA PRO A 122 -22.82 5.15 19.53
C PRO A 122 -21.56 4.65 18.81
N ALA A 123 -20.83 3.71 19.42
CA ALA A 123 -19.61 3.15 18.85
C ALA A 123 -19.83 2.54 17.46
N ASP A 124 -20.99 1.95 17.19
CA ASP A 124 -21.32 1.40 15.87
C ASP A 124 -21.45 2.47 14.79
N ALA A 125 -22.02 3.63 15.12
CA ALA A 125 -22.09 4.78 14.20
C ALA A 125 -20.69 5.32 13.90
N ILE A 126 -19.84 5.45 14.92
CA ILE A 126 -18.44 5.86 14.78
C ILE A 126 -17.70 4.88 13.87
N ARG A 127 -17.84 3.57 14.12
CA ARG A 127 -17.22 2.48 13.32
C ARG A 127 -17.63 2.54 11.85
N GLN A 128 -18.93 2.76 11.61
CA GLN A 128 -19.46 2.92 10.25
C GLN A 128 -18.91 4.17 9.56
N SER A 129 -18.84 5.31 10.26
CA SER A 129 -18.31 6.55 9.72
C SER A 129 -16.81 6.48 9.40
N ILE A 130 -16.02 5.78 10.23
CA ILE A 130 -14.61 5.49 9.93
C ILE A 130 -14.51 4.62 8.67
N ARG A 131 -15.33 3.58 8.57
CA ARG A 131 -15.36 2.69 7.40
C ARG A 131 -15.76 3.44 6.12
N GLN A 132 -16.67 4.40 6.22
CA GLN A 132 -17.09 5.27 5.11
C GLN A 132 -16.11 6.42 4.85
N ARG A 133 -15.04 6.53 5.64
CA ARG A 133 -14.02 7.59 5.56
C ARG A 133 -14.58 9.00 5.82
N GLN A 134 -15.60 9.06 6.63
CA GLN A 134 -16.16 10.31 7.14
C GLN A 134 -15.46 10.79 8.41
N VAL A 135 -14.79 9.88 9.13
CA VAL A 135 -14.01 10.16 10.35
C VAL A 135 -12.64 9.52 10.23
N PHE A 136 -11.60 10.26 10.60
CA PHE A 136 -10.22 9.81 10.67
C PHE A 136 -9.73 9.90 12.12
N PRO A 137 -9.73 8.77 12.87
CA PRO A 137 -9.28 8.75 14.26
C PRO A 137 -7.80 9.08 14.37
N CYS A 138 -7.46 10.03 15.24
CA CYS A 138 -6.09 10.46 15.52
C CYS A 138 -5.68 10.05 16.93
N PHE A 139 -4.48 9.47 17.06
CA PHE A 139 -3.86 9.10 18.32
C PHE A 139 -2.48 9.74 18.41
N PHE A 140 -2.05 10.07 19.62
CA PHE A 140 -0.77 10.71 19.88
C PHE A 140 0.07 9.86 20.81
N GLY A 141 1.38 9.77 20.51
CA GLY A 141 2.25 9.00 21.38
C GLY A 141 3.72 8.98 20.95
N SER A 142 4.48 8.12 21.59
CA SER A 142 5.86 7.79 21.26
C SER A 142 6.01 6.29 21.19
N ALA A 143 6.17 5.76 19.98
CA ALA A 143 6.34 4.33 19.78
C ALA A 143 7.62 3.80 20.50
N LEU A 144 8.68 4.61 20.52
CA LEU A 144 9.92 4.25 21.23
C LEU A 144 9.70 4.07 22.73
N LYS A 145 8.84 4.89 23.33
CA LYS A 145 8.52 4.83 24.77
C LYS A 145 7.27 4.01 25.07
N LEU A 146 6.62 3.45 24.05
CA LEU A 146 5.34 2.73 24.13
C LEU A 146 4.19 3.59 24.71
N GLU A 147 4.30 4.91 24.63
CA GLU A 147 3.25 5.86 25.03
C GLU A 147 2.20 5.98 23.91
N GLY A 148 0.92 5.96 24.25
CA GLY A 148 -0.21 6.05 23.30
C GLY A 148 -0.46 4.80 22.47
N ILE A 149 0.40 3.77 22.57
CA ILE A 149 0.25 2.52 21.80
C ILE A 149 -0.94 1.68 22.28
N LYS A 150 -1.18 1.63 23.59
CA LYS A 150 -2.32 0.88 24.14
C LYS A 150 -3.64 1.51 23.75
N GLU A 151 -3.72 2.84 23.75
CA GLU A 151 -4.88 3.60 23.32
C GLU A 151 -5.16 3.40 21.82
N LEU A 152 -4.12 3.42 21.00
CA LEU A 152 -4.23 3.10 19.57
C LEU A 152 -4.75 1.67 19.35
N LEU A 153 -4.19 0.68 20.04
CA LEU A 153 -4.60 -0.72 19.87
C LEU A 153 -6.04 -0.93 20.35
N ALA A 154 -6.43 -0.33 21.48
CA ALA A 154 -7.81 -0.36 21.96
C ALA A 154 -8.78 0.32 20.97
N GLY A 155 -8.37 1.46 20.39
CA GLY A 155 -9.14 2.14 19.35
C GLY A 155 -9.27 1.31 18.07
N LEU A 156 -8.22 0.61 17.66
CA LEU A 156 -8.29 -0.33 16.54
C LEU A 156 -9.25 -1.49 16.84
N GLU A 157 -9.19 -2.09 18.03
CA GLU A 157 -10.10 -3.16 18.44
C GLU A 157 -11.56 -2.68 18.47
N GLU A 158 -11.82 -1.50 19.04
CA GLU A 158 -13.16 -0.96 19.21
C GLU A 158 -13.79 -0.48 17.92
N TYR A 159 -13.00 0.19 17.04
CA TYR A 159 -13.53 0.93 15.89
C TYR A 159 -13.26 0.30 14.54
N THR A 160 -12.62 -0.86 14.48
CA THR A 160 -12.54 -1.63 13.23
C THR A 160 -13.62 -2.70 13.16
N ALA A 161 -13.99 -3.08 11.96
CA ALA A 161 -14.91 -4.17 11.69
C ALA A 161 -14.41 -4.96 10.46
N GLU A 162 -14.65 -6.25 10.47
CA GLU A 162 -14.38 -7.06 9.29
C GLU A 162 -15.21 -6.57 8.09
N PRO A 163 -14.60 -6.44 6.89
CA PRO A 163 -15.37 -6.17 5.69
C PRO A 163 -16.31 -7.37 5.40
N PRO A 164 -17.51 -7.13 4.83
CA PRO A 164 -18.37 -8.20 4.38
C PRO A 164 -17.64 -9.00 3.30
N ARG A 165 -17.67 -10.32 3.43
CA ARG A 165 -17.00 -11.26 2.52
C ARG A 165 -18.04 -12.15 1.87
N GLY A 166 -17.94 -12.31 0.55
CA GLY A 166 -18.78 -13.25 -0.18
C GLY A 166 -18.30 -14.70 -0.05
N ASP A 167 -19.10 -15.63 -0.55
CA ASP A 167 -18.79 -17.07 -0.53
C ASP A 167 -17.96 -17.51 -1.75
N GLU A 168 -18.08 -16.79 -2.87
CA GLU A 168 -17.34 -17.09 -4.09
C GLU A 168 -15.88 -16.60 -3.97
N PHE A 169 -14.96 -17.38 -4.53
CA PHE A 169 -13.53 -17.05 -4.47
C PHE A 169 -13.24 -15.73 -5.16
N GLY A 170 -12.52 -14.86 -4.44
CA GLY A 170 -11.94 -13.63 -4.93
C GLY A 170 -10.59 -13.37 -4.27
N ALA A 171 -9.63 -12.92 -5.04
CA ALA A 171 -8.32 -12.53 -4.53
C ALA A 171 -7.73 -11.39 -5.35
N ARG A 172 -6.83 -10.60 -4.73
CA ARG A 172 -6.09 -9.53 -5.38
C ARG A 172 -4.59 -9.73 -5.20
N VAL A 173 -3.88 -9.79 -6.33
CA VAL A 173 -2.42 -9.89 -6.35
C VAL A 173 -1.83 -8.50 -6.13
N PHE A 174 -0.87 -8.36 -5.22
CA PHE A 174 -0.26 -7.06 -4.94
C PHE A 174 1.27 -7.06 -5.03
N LYS A 175 1.92 -8.23 -4.98
CA LYS A 175 3.39 -8.33 -5.06
C LYS A 175 3.82 -9.66 -5.65
N ILE A 176 4.87 -9.64 -6.46
CA ILE A 176 5.59 -10.82 -6.92
C ILE A 176 6.99 -10.76 -6.30
N PHE A 177 7.46 -11.89 -5.83
CA PHE A 177 8.78 -12.01 -5.24
C PHE A 177 9.34 -13.42 -5.48
N ASP A 178 10.66 -13.56 -5.71
CA ASP A 178 11.31 -14.86 -5.77
C ASP A 178 11.89 -15.19 -4.41
N ASP A 179 11.63 -16.40 -3.92
CA ASP A 179 12.25 -16.87 -2.68
C ASP A 179 13.76 -17.12 -2.86
N PRO A 180 14.52 -17.31 -1.77
CA PRO A 180 15.96 -17.57 -1.85
C PRO A 180 16.34 -18.81 -2.69
N GLN A 181 15.40 -19.72 -2.91
CA GLN A 181 15.57 -20.91 -3.76
C GLN A 181 15.20 -20.63 -5.22
N GLY A 182 14.75 -19.44 -5.56
CA GLY A 182 14.36 -19.03 -6.91
C GLY A 182 12.92 -19.41 -7.29
N ALA A 183 12.10 -19.83 -6.32
CA ALA A 183 10.69 -20.08 -6.59
C ALA A 183 9.92 -18.76 -6.63
N ARG A 184 9.14 -18.54 -7.69
CA ARG A 184 8.26 -17.39 -7.83
C ARG A 184 7.11 -17.48 -6.84
N LEU A 185 6.93 -16.41 -6.05
CA LEU A 185 5.87 -16.26 -5.06
C LEU A 185 4.92 -15.15 -5.51
N THR A 186 3.66 -15.49 -5.68
CA THR A 186 2.59 -14.55 -5.95
C THR A 186 1.89 -14.20 -4.65
N HIS A 187 2.16 -13.01 -4.12
CA HIS A 187 1.53 -12.52 -2.91
C HIS A 187 0.16 -11.93 -3.23
N MET A 188 -0.85 -12.45 -2.54
CA MET A 188 -2.23 -12.02 -2.73
C MET A 188 -2.99 -11.96 -1.40
N LYS A 189 -4.05 -11.17 -1.40
CA LYS A 189 -5.06 -11.17 -0.36
C LYS A 189 -6.29 -11.89 -0.88
N ILE A 190 -6.80 -12.82 -0.12
CA ILE A 190 -8.10 -13.45 -0.38
C ILE A 190 -9.17 -12.47 0.09
N THR A 191 -9.95 -11.93 -0.85
CA THR A 191 -10.97 -10.91 -0.57
C THR A 191 -12.33 -11.53 -0.25
N SER A 192 -12.61 -12.70 -0.83
CA SER A 192 -13.85 -13.45 -0.60
C SER A 192 -13.64 -14.95 -0.80
N GLY A 193 -14.52 -15.77 -0.25
CA GLY A 193 -14.47 -17.24 -0.35
C GLY A 193 -13.22 -17.85 0.28
N CYS A 194 -12.65 -18.83 -0.40
CA CYS A 194 -11.49 -19.58 0.09
C CYS A 194 -10.66 -20.09 -1.09
N LEU A 195 -9.34 -19.99 -0.99
CA LEU A 195 -8.38 -20.61 -1.91
C LEU A 195 -7.91 -21.93 -1.31
N LYS A 196 -7.91 -23.00 -2.09
CA LYS A 196 -7.35 -24.30 -1.71
C LYS A 196 -6.13 -24.66 -2.57
N VAL A 197 -5.24 -25.45 -1.99
CA VAL A 197 -4.12 -26.04 -2.73
C VAL A 197 -4.66 -26.89 -3.88
N LYS A 198 -4.05 -26.74 -5.07
CA LYS A 198 -4.46 -27.34 -6.35
C LYS A 198 -5.69 -26.72 -7.02
N ASP A 199 -6.29 -25.69 -6.46
CA ASP A 199 -7.29 -24.91 -7.20
C ASP A 199 -6.66 -24.32 -8.47
N VAL A 200 -7.47 -24.29 -9.54
CA VAL A 200 -7.08 -23.63 -10.80
C VAL A 200 -7.55 -22.19 -10.74
N LEU A 201 -6.59 -21.28 -10.80
CA LEU A 201 -6.85 -19.85 -10.85
C LEU A 201 -6.86 -19.38 -12.30
N HIS A 202 -7.76 -18.48 -12.60
CA HIS A 202 -7.95 -17.91 -13.92
C HIS A 202 -7.66 -16.42 -13.89
N GLY A 203 -6.81 -15.97 -14.79
CA GLY A 203 -6.57 -14.56 -15.08
C GLY A 203 -6.88 -14.22 -16.54
N SER A 204 -6.44 -13.05 -16.99
CA SER A 204 -6.66 -12.61 -18.38
C SER A 204 -5.81 -13.45 -19.35
N GLY A 205 -6.42 -14.48 -19.92
CA GLY A 205 -5.80 -15.35 -20.93
C GLY A 205 -4.92 -16.48 -20.38
N TRP A 206 -4.97 -16.77 -19.07
CA TRP A 206 -4.22 -17.86 -18.46
C TRP A 206 -5.06 -18.64 -17.42
N ALA A 207 -4.65 -19.88 -17.18
CA ALA A 207 -5.20 -20.74 -16.13
C ALA A 207 -4.07 -21.58 -15.55
N GLU A 208 -3.77 -21.39 -14.26
CA GLU A 208 -2.65 -22.03 -13.56
C GLU A 208 -3.08 -22.56 -12.21
N LYS A 209 -2.35 -23.56 -11.69
CA LYS A 209 -2.67 -24.18 -10.41
C LYS A 209 -1.91 -23.53 -9.25
N ALA A 210 -2.61 -23.33 -8.14
CA ALA A 210 -1.99 -23.00 -6.87
C ALA A 210 -1.29 -24.23 -6.29
N ASP A 211 0.03 -24.31 -6.40
CA ASP A 211 0.78 -25.50 -5.96
C ASP A 211 0.96 -25.55 -4.44
N GLN A 212 1.34 -24.44 -3.82
CA GLN A 212 1.46 -24.28 -2.37
C GLN A 212 0.88 -22.94 -1.96
N ILE A 213 0.30 -22.90 -0.78
CA ILE A 213 -0.13 -21.68 -0.11
C ILE A 213 0.76 -21.50 1.13
N ARG A 214 1.44 -20.37 1.22
CA ARG A 214 2.37 -20.00 2.30
C ARG A 214 1.86 -18.79 3.06
N ILE A 215 1.81 -18.89 4.39
CA ILE A 215 1.53 -17.76 5.29
C ILE A 215 2.83 -17.34 5.93
N TYR A 216 3.22 -16.09 5.72
CA TYR A 216 4.47 -15.53 6.23
C TYR A 216 4.26 -14.84 7.58
N SER A 217 5.23 -15.04 8.48
CA SER A 217 5.40 -14.28 9.72
C SER A 217 6.87 -13.86 9.83
N GLY A 218 7.16 -12.64 9.41
CA GLY A 218 8.53 -12.18 9.17
C GLY A 218 9.20 -13.01 8.07
N ALA A 219 10.41 -13.50 8.32
CA ALA A 219 11.17 -14.33 7.36
C ALA A 219 10.74 -15.81 7.32
N LYS A 220 9.91 -16.25 8.26
CA LYS A 220 9.42 -17.64 8.34
C LYS A 220 8.05 -17.75 7.70
N TYR A 221 7.78 -18.93 7.15
CA TYR A 221 6.45 -19.25 6.64
C TYR A 221 6.00 -20.65 7.10
N GLN A 222 4.70 -20.84 7.08
CA GLN A 222 4.05 -22.13 7.19
C GLN A 222 3.23 -22.39 5.92
N THR A 223 3.17 -23.65 5.50
CA THR A 223 2.29 -24.08 4.42
C THR A 223 0.92 -24.44 4.99
N VAL A 224 -0.12 -24.05 4.26
CA VAL A 224 -1.50 -24.36 4.61
C VAL A 224 -2.23 -24.98 3.43
N ASP A 225 -3.25 -25.79 3.69
CA ASP A 225 -4.04 -26.42 2.63
C ASP A 225 -5.09 -25.47 2.05
N GLN A 226 -5.48 -24.45 2.81
CA GLN A 226 -6.45 -23.45 2.39
C GLN A 226 -6.21 -22.10 3.04
N ALA A 227 -6.61 -21.05 2.34
CA ALA A 227 -6.58 -19.65 2.80
C ALA A 227 -7.98 -19.04 2.67
N PRO A 228 -8.69 -18.78 3.78
CA PRO A 228 -10.01 -18.13 3.77
C PRO A 228 -9.90 -16.63 3.47
N ALA A 229 -11.04 -16.03 3.16
CA ALA A 229 -11.19 -14.59 2.96
C ALA A 229 -10.62 -13.78 4.13
N GLY A 230 -9.92 -12.69 3.80
CA GLY A 230 -9.18 -11.82 4.71
C GLY A 230 -7.72 -12.21 4.90
N MET A 231 -7.34 -13.42 4.56
CA MET A 231 -5.97 -13.88 4.71
C MET A 231 -5.07 -13.34 3.61
N VAL A 232 -3.85 -12.96 3.99
CA VAL A 232 -2.77 -12.61 3.08
C VAL A 232 -1.83 -13.81 2.97
N CYS A 233 -1.62 -14.27 1.76
CA CYS A 233 -0.79 -15.45 1.50
C CYS A 233 0.13 -15.24 0.30
N ALA A 234 1.12 -16.12 0.17
CA ALA A 234 1.95 -16.25 -1.03
C ALA A 234 1.69 -17.62 -1.67
N VAL A 235 1.48 -17.62 -2.98
CA VAL A 235 1.14 -18.84 -3.74
C VAL A 235 2.27 -19.13 -4.72
N THR A 236 2.66 -20.42 -4.81
CA THR A 236 3.57 -20.91 -5.86
C THR A 236 2.77 -21.56 -6.99
N GLY A 237 3.39 -21.69 -8.16
CA GLY A 237 2.76 -22.30 -9.34
C GLY A 237 2.10 -21.30 -10.29
N LEU A 238 2.05 -20.00 -9.94
CA LEU A 238 1.51 -18.95 -10.80
C LEU A 238 2.67 -18.22 -11.48
N THR A 239 2.76 -18.34 -12.80
CA THR A 239 3.83 -17.72 -13.61
C THR A 239 3.35 -16.50 -14.38
N ALA A 240 2.07 -16.45 -14.72
CA ALA A 240 1.45 -15.41 -15.54
C ALA A 240 0.72 -14.32 -14.73
N ALA A 241 0.62 -14.47 -13.41
CA ALA A 241 0.00 -13.47 -12.56
C ALA A 241 0.90 -12.22 -12.38
N HIS A 242 0.31 -11.02 -12.32
CA HIS A 242 1.01 -9.76 -12.13
C HIS A 242 0.46 -8.98 -10.94
N PRO A 243 1.26 -8.08 -10.33
CA PRO A 243 0.75 -7.16 -9.31
C PRO A 243 -0.38 -6.30 -9.88
N GLY A 244 -1.51 -6.24 -9.15
CA GLY A 244 -2.73 -5.56 -9.59
C GLY A 244 -3.80 -6.48 -10.16
N ASP A 245 -3.48 -7.74 -10.48
CA ASP A 245 -4.48 -8.69 -10.98
C ASP A 245 -5.56 -8.97 -9.93
N GLY A 246 -6.82 -8.99 -10.40
CA GLY A 246 -7.95 -9.55 -9.69
C GLY A 246 -8.20 -10.98 -10.17
N LEU A 247 -8.49 -11.87 -9.23
CA LEU A 247 -8.74 -13.28 -9.48
C LEU A 247 -10.15 -13.68 -8.97
N GLY A 248 -10.79 -14.60 -9.67
CA GLY A 248 -12.15 -15.01 -9.32
C GLY A 248 -13.16 -13.89 -9.55
N VAL A 249 -13.95 -13.56 -8.52
CA VAL A 249 -14.93 -12.47 -8.57
C VAL A 249 -14.34 -11.08 -8.37
N GLU A 250 -13.06 -11.01 -8.02
CA GLU A 250 -12.39 -9.74 -7.75
C GLU A 250 -11.97 -9.05 -9.05
N ALA A 251 -12.29 -7.77 -9.17
CA ALA A 251 -11.76 -6.95 -10.24
C ALA A 251 -10.28 -6.63 -10.01
N GLY A 252 -9.53 -6.40 -11.08
CA GLY A 252 -8.17 -5.90 -10.99
C GLY A 252 -8.08 -4.56 -10.26
N ALA A 253 -6.93 -4.28 -9.65
CA ALA A 253 -6.69 -2.99 -9.03
C ALA A 253 -6.73 -1.87 -10.08
N PRO A 254 -7.18 -0.65 -9.72
CA PRO A 254 -7.07 0.49 -10.61
C PRO A 254 -5.60 0.75 -10.97
N SER A 255 -5.37 1.30 -12.17
CA SER A 255 -4.01 1.67 -12.58
C SER A 255 -3.38 2.63 -11.56
N PRO A 256 -2.12 2.40 -11.18
CA PRO A 256 -1.41 3.30 -10.29
C PRO A 256 -1.39 4.73 -10.83
N VAL A 257 -1.44 5.72 -9.93
CA VAL A 257 -1.33 7.15 -10.26
C VAL A 257 0.12 7.61 -10.22
N LEU A 258 0.87 7.01 -9.29
CA LEU A 258 2.27 7.34 -9.14
C LEU A 258 3.09 6.59 -10.18
N GLU A 259 3.57 7.36 -11.15
CA GLU A 259 4.42 6.84 -12.23
C GLU A 259 5.84 7.36 -12.08
N PRO A 260 6.83 6.55 -12.45
CA PRO A 260 8.22 7.00 -12.48
C PRO A 260 8.40 8.22 -13.38
N VAL A 261 9.24 9.15 -12.93
CA VAL A 261 9.53 10.41 -13.66
C VAL A 261 10.95 10.48 -14.20
N LEU A 262 11.82 9.56 -13.82
CA LEU A 262 13.22 9.52 -14.23
C LEU A 262 13.47 8.29 -15.09
N ALA A 263 14.18 8.50 -16.20
CA ALA A 263 14.63 7.43 -17.08
C ALA A 263 16.15 7.32 -17.06
N TYR A 264 16.66 6.16 -16.71
CA TYR A 264 18.09 5.87 -16.66
C TYR A 264 18.47 4.89 -17.78
N ARG A 265 19.65 5.09 -18.34
CA ARG A 265 20.25 4.16 -19.31
C ARG A 265 21.21 3.23 -18.57
N ALA A 266 21.05 1.92 -18.78
CA ALA A 266 21.99 0.94 -18.24
C ALA A 266 23.34 1.04 -18.97
N VAL A 267 24.41 1.14 -18.20
CA VAL A 267 25.80 1.14 -18.69
C VAL A 267 26.38 -0.25 -18.40
N LEU A 268 26.54 -1.03 -19.46
CA LEU A 268 27.02 -2.40 -19.36
C LEU A 268 28.54 -2.44 -19.25
N PRO A 269 29.13 -3.15 -18.28
CA PRO A 269 30.56 -3.39 -18.22
C PRO A 269 31.07 -4.16 -19.45
N GLU A 270 32.37 -4.04 -19.74
CA GLU A 270 33.00 -4.75 -20.83
C GLU A 270 32.81 -6.29 -20.68
N GLY A 271 32.32 -6.95 -21.73
CA GLY A 271 32.07 -8.38 -21.73
C GLY A 271 30.70 -8.84 -21.17
N VAL A 272 29.86 -7.92 -20.70
CA VAL A 272 28.49 -8.26 -20.31
C VAL A 272 27.58 -8.27 -21.53
N ASP A 273 26.90 -9.39 -21.77
CA ASP A 273 25.92 -9.54 -22.84
C ASP A 273 24.66 -8.72 -22.54
N ALA A 274 24.28 -7.85 -23.48
CA ALA A 274 23.10 -6.99 -23.38
C ALA A 274 21.79 -7.79 -23.22
N HIS A 275 21.67 -8.94 -23.87
CA HIS A 275 20.48 -9.80 -23.73
C HIS A 275 20.38 -10.42 -22.33
N LYS A 276 21.52 -10.78 -21.71
CA LYS A 276 21.55 -11.26 -20.34
C LYS A 276 21.15 -10.16 -19.35
N ALA A 277 21.66 -8.94 -19.54
CA ALA A 277 21.29 -7.78 -18.75
C ALA A 277 19.79 -7.43 -18.90
N LEU A 278 19.29 -7.42 -20.14
CA LEU A 278 17.88 -7.19 -20.44
C LEU A 278 16.98 -8.25 -19.78
N SER A 279 17.35 -9.52 -19.86
CA SER A 279 16.59 -10.61 -19.22
C SER A 279 16.55 -10.47 -17.69
N ALA A 280 17.65 -10.04 -17.06
CA ALA A 280 17.70 -9.81 -15.62
C ALA A 280 16.82 -8.62 -15.22
N LEU A 281 16.88 -7.51 -15.98
CA LEU A 281 16.03 -6.33 -15.73
C LEU A 281 14.54 -6.63 -15.93
N ARG A 282 14.18 -7.43 -16.96
CA ARG A 282 12.79 -7.89 -17.17
C ARG A 282 12.27 -8.72 -16.00
N LYS A 283 13.10 -9.56 -15.40
CA LYS A 283 12.72 -10.30 -14.18
C LYS A 283 12.49 -9.38 -12.98
N LEU A 284 13.23 -8.27 -12.89
CA LEU A 284 12.95 -7.26 -11.85
C LEU A 284 11.66 -6.49 -12.17
N GLU A 285 11.38 -6.22 -13.45
CA GLU A 285 10.13 -5.60 -13.90
C GLU A 285 8.90 -6.45 -13.59
N ASP A 286 9.00 -7.78 -13.68
CA ASP A 286 7.91 -8.70 -13.27
C ASP A 286 7.51 -8.50 -11.79
N ALA A 287 8.49 -8.18 -10.93
CA ALA A 287 8.26 -7.89 -9.52
C ALA A 287 7.84 -6.43 -9.29
N ASP A 288 8.39 -5.51 -10.05
CA ASP A 288 8.07 -4.08 -10.02
C ASP A 288 7.77 -3.53 -11.42
N PRO A 289 6.50 -3.60 -11.87
CA PRO A 289 6.11 -3.13 -13.21
C PRO A 289 6.40 -1.66 -13.47
N ALA A 290 6.62 -0.85 -12.41
CA ALA A 290 6.98 0.56 -12.56
C ALA A 290 8.38 0.78 -13.17
N LEU A 291 9.24 -0.25 -13.21
CA LEU A 291 10.56 -0.16 -13.83
C LEU A 291 10.52 0.13 -15.33
N HIS A 292 9.43 -0.20 -16.03
CA HIS A 292 9.24 0.04 -17.47
C HIS A 292 10.52 -0.16 -18.28
N VAL A 293 11.02 -1.40 -18.29
CA VAL A 293 12.26 -1.76 -18.98
C VAL A 293 12.05 -1.69 -20.50
N THR A 294 12.78 -0.83 -21.17
CA THR A 294 12.73 -0.67 -22.63
C THR A 294 14.06 -1.04 -23.28
N TRP A 295 13.99 -1.70 -24.44
CA TRP A 295 15.14 -2.03 -25.27
C TRP A 295 15.07 -1.28 -26.59
N ASN A 296 16.11 -0.52 -26.91
CA ASN A 296 16.27 0.14 -28.19
C ASN A 296 17.29 -0.62 -29.04
N GLU A 297 16.82 -1.36 -30.04
CA GLU A 297 17.68 -2.16 -30.92
C GLU A 297 18.66 -1.31 -31.73
N GLY A 298 18.24 -0.13 -32.20
CA GLY A 298 19.08 0.73 -33.03
C GLY A 298 20.27 1.33 -32.29
N LEU A 299 20.09 1.60 -30.99
CA LEU A 299 21.12 2.17 -30.12
C LEU A 299 21.77 1.09 -29.22
N GLN A 300 21.27 -0.12 -29.22
CA GLN A 300 21.69 -1.20 -28.31
C GLN A 300 21.65 -0.74 -26.83
N GLU A 301 20.61 0.01 -26.46
CA GLU A 301 20.45 0.62 -25.15
C GLU A 301 19.29 -0.01 -24.38
N ILE A 302 19.54 -0.30 -23.11
CA ILE A 302 18.48 -0.68 -22.15
C ILE A 302 18.18 0.56 -21.30
N ARG A 303 16.91 0.91 -21.17
CA ARG A 303 16.47 1.99 -20.28
C ARG A 303 15.49 1.46 -19.26
N VAL A 304 15.55 2.04 -18.06
CA VAL A 304 14.63 1.76 -16.94
C VAL A 304 14.05 3.06 -16.44
N GLN A 305 12.83 3.00 -15.92
CA GLN A 305 12.18 4.15 -15.29
C GLN A 305 12.16 3.94 -13.76
N LEU A 306 12.44 5.02 -13.02
CA LEU A 306 12.56 4.99 -11.57
C LEU A 306 11.92 6.24 -10.96
N MET A 307 11.47 6.11 -9.70
CA MET A 307 10.94 7.22 -8.92
C MET A 307 12.04 8.13 -8.38
N GLY A 308 13.23 7.57 -8.09
CA GLY A 308 14.35 8.31 -7.51
C GLY A 308 15.66 7.52 -7.42
N GLU A 309 16.66 8.17 -6.83
CA GLU A 309 18.03 7.62 -6.76
C GLU A 309 18.18 6.44 -5.80
N VAL A 310 17.42 6.42 -4.70
CA VAL A 310 17.47 5.31 -3.74
C VAL A 310 16.94 4.02 -4.38
N GLN A 311 15.89 4.12 -5.21
CA GLN A 311 15.40 2.97 -5.97
C GLN A 311 16.45 2.46 -6.96
N LEU A 312 17.23 3.37 -7.58
CA LEU A 312 18.32 3.01 -8.48
C LEU A 312 19.39 2.15 -7.77
N GLU A 313 19.84 2.57 -6.59
CA GLU A 313 20.83 1.84 -5.79
C GLU A 313 20.33 0.44 -5.44
N ILE A 314 19.05 0.29 -5.13
CA ILE A 314 18.44 -1.01 -4.84
C ILE A 314 18.40 -1.89 -6.10
N VAL A 315 18.03 -1.34 -7.25
CA VAL A 315 18.03 -2.09 -8.51
C VAL A 315 19.45 -2.58 -8.84
N GLN A 316 20.47 -1.74 -8.66
CA GLN A 316 21.89 -2.13 -8.83
C GLN A 316 22.29 -3.27 -7.88
N SER A 317 21.94 -3.15 -6.60
CA SER A 317 22.22 -4.20 -5.61
C SER A 317 21.55 -5.52 -5.96
N LEU A 318 20.29 -5.48 -6.37
CA LEU A 318 19.54 -6.67 -6.81
C LEU A 318 20.15 -7.33 -8.05
N LEU A 319 20.58 -6.53 -9.03
CA LEU A 319 21.26 -7.04 -10.23
C LEU A 319 22.57 -7.75 -9.86
N LYS A 320 23.33 -7.19 -8.95
CA LYS A 320 24.58 -7.76 -8.47
C LYS A 320 24.37 -9.02 -7.64
N GLU A 321 23.46 -8.98 -6.67
CA GLU A 321 23.23 -10.08 -5.73
C GLU A 321 22.54 -11.29 -6.38
N ARG A 322 21.51 -11.03 -7.21
CA ARG A 322 20.70 -12.12 -7.79
C ARG A 322 21.24 -12.64 -9.10
N PHE A 323 21.86 -11.79 -9.92
CA PHE A 323 22.28 -12.14 -11.27
C PHE A 323 23.80 -12.07 -11.49
N GLY A 324 24.56 -11.59 -10.49
CA GLY A 324 25.99 -11.38 -10.59
C GLY A 324 26.38 -10.32 -11.64
N LEU A 325 25.47 -9.38 -11.92
CA LEU A 325 25.66 -8.32 -12.90
C LEU A 325 25.93 -6.98 -12.20
N ASP A 326 27.13 -6.43 -12.39
CA ASP A 326 27.52 -5.13 -11.85
C ASP A 326 27.27 -4.05 -12.92
N ILE A 327 26.00 -3.65 -13.05
CA ILE A 327 25.54 -2.71 -14.09
C ILE A 327 25.49 -1.30 -13.49
N GLY A 328 26.14 -0.35 -14.18
CA GLY A 328 26.01 1.07 -13.91
C GLY A 328 24.78 1.67 -14.57
N PHE A 329 24.43 2.88 -14.17
CA PHE A 329 23.39 3.64 -14.85
C PHE A 329 23.87 5.08 -15.07
N ASP A 330 23.62 5.62 -16.26
CA ASP A 330 23.86 7.03 -16.57
C ASP A 330 22.82 7.91 -15.86
N GLN A 331 23.17 9.20 -15.70
CA GLN A 331 22.23 10.18 -15.19
C GLN A 331 20.94 10.16 -16.01
N GLY A 332 19.83 9.97 -15.30
CA GLY A 332 18.53 9.91 -15.91
C GLY A 332 18.10 11.24 -16.52
N GLY A 333 17.36 11.15 -17.61
CA GLY A 333 16.60 12.27 -18.15
C GLY A 333 15.21 12.33 -17.51
N ILE A 334 14.65 13.53 -17.42
CA ILE A 334 13.24 13.71 -17.01
C ILE A 334 12.35 13.23 -18.15
N LEU A 335 11.35 12.40 -17.80
CA LEU A 335 10.32 11.97 -18.74
C LEU A 335 9.30 13.09 -18.90
N TYR A 336 9.25 13.67 -20.10
CA TYR A 336 8.21 14.62 -20.46
C TYR A 336 6.98 13.87 -20.98
N LYS A 337 5.80 14.23 -20.49
CA LYS A 337 4.53 13.79 -21.04
C LYS A 337 3.87 14.96 -21.74
N GLU A 338 3.38 14.72 -22.94
CA GLU A 338 2.58 15.68 -23.68
C GLU A 338 1.10 15.35 -23.50
N THR A 339 0.29 16.39 -23.37
CA THR A 339 -1.17 16.27 -23.33
C THR A 339 -1.79 17.33 -24.21
N ILE A 340 -2.93 17.04 -24.80
CA ILE A 340 -3.75 18.02 -25.50
C ILE A 340 -4.64 18.74 -24.49
N THR A 341 -4.64 20.08 -24.51
CA THR A 341 -5.39 20.93 -23.62
C THR A 341 -6.82 21.24 -24.12
N SER A 342 -7.12 20.88 -25.37
CA SER A 342 -8.43 21.06 -26.00
C SER A 342 -8.71 19.91 -26.96
N THR A 343 -9.98 19.70 -27.30
CA THR A 343 -10.37 18.75 -28.34
C THR A 343 -9.81 19.19 -29.69
N VAL A 344 -9.05 18.30 -30.34
CA VAL A 344 -8.50 18.50 -31.68
C VAL A 344 -9.00 17.41 -32.60
N GLU A 345 -9.38 17.80 -33.85
CA GLU A 345 -9.73 16.86 -34.89
C GLU A 345 -8.50 16.62 -35.78
N GLY A 346 -8.11 15.34 -35.95
CA GLY A 346 -7.10 14.93 -36.91
C GLY A 346 -7.77 14.39 -38.16
N VAL A 347 -7.41 14.89 -39.33
CA VAL A 347 -7.79 14.30 -40.62
C VAL A 347 -6.66 13.36 -41.02
N GLY A 348 -6.94 12.05 -41.09
CA GLY A 348 -6.02 11.02 -41.56
C GLY A 348 -6.24 10.72 -43.03
#